data_9eb53cf852cd7b5e03f641bd0ac5819a
#
_entry.id   9eb53cf852cd7b5e03f641bd0ac5819a
#
_cell.length_a   1.000
_cell.length_b   1.000
_cell.length_c   1.000
_cell.angle_alpha   90.00
_cell.angle_beta   90.00
_cell.angle_gamma   90.00
#
_symmetry.space_group_name_H-M   'P 1'
#
loop_
_entity.id
_entity.type
_entity.pdbx_description
1 polymer ?
#
loop_
_entity_poly.entity_id
_entity_poly.type
_entity_poly.pdbx_seq_one_letter_code
_entity_poly.pdbx_strand_id
1 'polypeptide(L)'
;RQIVAIETAPGDYESETGYLELTDQPGDRDAPPFTRRWRSPLTAAPDEPCMLHLAVNRPVGATRGESDLTPILPWAQRYAQWLKDRVRFNAIRSDMAVAWIKVQDETAISRKRMEYAANPPTGGNIFITGPGEEISFPAANIDAGDASPDGLALRLAIAAGANIPLHYLGEGASATRSTAAEMGDPTRRHYRMRQLEFATFLRELATTAWHRRCAILRTRPVDPAITAETPDISREDNQALAQSAHTIVQAFAIMKQNGWIDDRTAISLAFKFAGEILSEEHINQILQKGG
;
A
#
# COMPACT_ATOMS: atom_id res chain seq x y z
N ARG A 1 -4.35 14.02 18.40
CA ARG A 1 -4.18 15.45 18.09
C ARG A 1 -4.33 15.64 16.59
N GLN A 2 -5.12 16.62 16.18
CA GLN A 2 -5.39 16.87 14.76
C GLN A 2 -4.93 18.28 14.39
N ILE A 3 -4.06 18.36 13.39
CA ILE A 3 -3.68 19.63 12.80
C ILE A 3 -4.74 20.05 11.78
N VAL A 4 -5.34 21.19 12.00
CA VAL A 4 -6.46 21.72 11.19
C VAL A 4 -5.94 22.50 9.99
N ALA A 5 -4.92 23.35 10.22
CA ALA A 5 -4.34 24.18 9.18
C ALA A 5 -2.83 24.20 9.25
N ILE A 6 -2.21 24.38 8.11
CA ILE A 6 -0.77 24.59 7.93
C ILE A 6 -0.58 25.99 7.40
N GLU A 7 0.20 26.78 8.11
CA GLU A 7 0.56 28.14 7.71
C GLU A 7 1.83 28.09 6.88
N THR A 8 1.86 28.82 5.78
CA THR A 8 3.00 28.88 4.87
C THR A 8 3.49 30.32 4.70
N ALA A 9 4.69 30.49 4.19
CA ALA A 9 5.19 31.82 3.82
C ALA A 9 4.37 32.40 2.67
N PRO A 10 4.19 33.72 2.60
CA PRO A 10 3.45 34.36 1.53
C PRO A 10 4.07 34.04 0.15
N GLY A 11 3.27 33.42 -0.72
CA GLY A 11 3.70 33.05 -2.08
C GLY A 11 4.54 31.77 -2.17
N ASP A 12 4.81 31.10 -1.05
CA ASP A 12 5.56 29.84 -1.01
C ASP A 12 4.84 28.81 -0.15
N TYR A 13 4.11 27.91 -0.79
CA TYR A 13 3.36 26.82 -0.14
C TYR A 13 4.26 25.71 0.42
N GLU A 14 5.54 25.66 0.07
CA GLU A 14 6.49 24.67 0.54
C GLU A 14 7.17 25.09 1.84
N SER A 15 7.28 26.40 2.08
CA SER A 15 7.86 26.96 3.30
C SER A 15 6.83 27.04 4.42
N GLU A 16 6.69 25.96 5.16
CA GLU A 16 5.76 25.85 6.29
C GLU A 16 6.26 26.68 7.48
N THR A 17 5.43 27.58 7.99
CA THR A 17 5.78 28.50 9.09
C THR A 17 5.13 28.13 10.41
N GLY A 18 3.99 27.44 10.38
CA GLY A 18 3.26 27.03 11.57
C GLY A 18 2.15 26.03 11.33
N TYR A 19 1.66 25.46 12.43
CA TYR A 19 0.63 24.42 12.42
C TYR A 19 -0.40 24.69 13.51
N LEU A 20 -1.68 24.65 13.17
CA LEU A 20 -2.79 24.89 14.09
C LEU A 20 -3.42 23.57 14.50
N GLU A 21 -3.41 23.29 15.80
CA GLU A 21 -4.01 22.09 16.40
C GLU A 21 -5.48 22.33 16.74
N LEU A 22 -6.35 21.36 16.45
CA LEU A 22 -7.78 21.44 16.72
C LEU A 22 -8.04 21.47 18.24
N THR A 23 -9.04 22.25 18.64
CA THR A 23 -9.58 22.24 20.01
C THR A 23 -10.30 20.92 20.29
N ASP A 24 -9.96 20.27 21.41
CA ASP A 24 -10.58 19.03 21.87
C ASP A 24 -11.91 19.28 22.63
N GLN A 25 -12.43 20.50 22.70
CA GLN A 25 -13.70 20.80 23.37
C GLN A 25 -14.84 20.94 22.33
N PRO A 26 -15.59 19.85 22.05
CA PRO A 26 -16.79 19.95 21.25
C PRO A 26 -17.89 20.60 22.07
N GLY A 27 -18.31 21.82 21.70
CA GLY A 27 -19.49 22.44 22.24
C GLY A 27 -19.38 23.90 22.66
N ASP A 28 -18.20 24.43 22.87
CA ASP A 28 -18.01 25.86 23.11
C ASP A 28 -17.91 26.60 21.77
N ARG A 29 -18.99 27.30 21.39
CA ARG A 29 -19.07 28.08 20.14
C ARG A 29 -18.18 29.31 20.17
N ASP A 30 -17.76 29.76 21.35
CA ASP A 30 -16.94 30.94 21.56
C ASP A 30 -15.45 30.59 21.73
N ALA A 31 -15.10 29.30 21.83
CA ALA A 31 -13.72 28.86 21.88
C ALA A 31 -13.05 29.05 20.51
N PRO A 32 -11.77 29.50 20.47
CA PRO A 32 -11.05 29.58 19.22
C PRO A 32 -11.00 28.19 18.53
N PRO A 33 -11.06 28.13 17.20
CA PRO A 33 -11.12 26.85 16.46
C PRO A 33 -9.84 25.99 16.61
N PHE A 34 -8.85 26.50 17.32
CA PHE A 34 -7.60 25.79 17.61
C PHE A 34 -7.17 26.02 19.06
N THR A 35 -6.60 24.99 19.70
CA THR A 35 -6.08 25.06 21.07
C THR A 35 -4.63 25.47 21.13
N ARG A 36 -3.86 25.13 20.12
CA ARG A 36 -2.42 25.36 20.10
C ARG A 36 -1.90 25.65 18.71
N ARG A 37 -0.97 26.61 18.65
CA ARG A 37 -0.16 26.88 17.47
C ARG A 37 1.23 26.32 17.70
N TRP A 38 1.70 25.51 16.76
CA TRP A 38 3.06 24.99 16.71
C TRP A 38 3.83 25.75 15.65
N ARG A 39 5.04 26.14 15.95
CA ARG A 39 5.90 26.76 14.94
C ARG A 39 6.69 25.72 14.18
N SER A 40 7.03 26.04 12.94
CA SER A 40 8.01 25.26 12.16
C SER A 40 9.42 25.51 12.71
N PRO A 41 10.39 24.59 12.51
CA PRO A 41 11.79 24.83 12.88
C PRO A 41 12.40 26.06 12.25
N LEU A 42 11.85 26.52 11.10
CA LEU A 42 12.29 27.74 10.41
C LEU A 42 11.95 29.02 11.18
N THR A 43 10.87 29.00 11.96
CA THR A 43 10.31 30.19 12.64
C THR A 43 10.36 30.10 14.15
N ALA A 44 10.58 28.91 14.72
CA ALA A 44 10.62 28.70 16.15
C ALA A 44 11.94 29.16 16.77
N ALA A 45 11.86 29.81 17.96
CA ALA A 45 13.04 30.05 18.77
C ALA A 45 13.69 28.74 19.21
N PRO A 46 15.00 28.69 19.51
CA PRO A 46 15.71 27.47 19.86
C PRO A 46 15.13 26.68 21.04
N ASP A 47 14.56 27.37 22.01
CA ASP A 47 13.94 26.83 23.23
C ASP A 47 12.43 26.58 23.09
N GLU A 48 11.80 27.08 22.01
CA GLU A 48 10.37 26.94 21.76
C GLU A 48 10.06 25.58 21.13
N PRO A 49 9.02 24.85 21.59
CA PRO A 49 8.61 23.62 20.94
C PRO A 49 8.24 23.86 19.47
N CYS A 50 8.75 23.04 18.57
CA CYS A 50 8.45 23.11 17.15
C CYS A 50 7.93 21.78 16.60
N MET A 51 7.34 21.81 15.43
CA MET A 51 6.81 20.66 14.71
C MET A 51 7.45 20.59 13.33
N LEU A 52 7.83 19.37 12.94
CA LEU A 52 8.21 19.01 11.57
C LEU A 52 7.07 18.26 10.92
N HIS A 53 6.80 18.53 9.67
CA HIS A 53 5.77 17.87 8.88
C HIS A 53 6.37 17.15 7.68
N LEU A 54 6.02 15.86 7.53
CA LEU A 54 6.32 15.09 6.34
C LEU A 54 5.03 14.96 5.51
N ALA A 55 4.99 15.58 4.36
CA ALA A 55 3.89 15.48 3.41
C ALA A 55 4.24 14.48 2.30
N VAL A 56 3.62 13.31 2.35
CA VAL A 56 3.77 12.25 1.33
C VAL A 56 2.82 12.53 0.17
N ASN A 57 3.28 12.34 -1.08
CA ASN A 57 2.49 12.60 -2.29
C ASN A 57 1.84 14.00 -2.33
N ARG A 58 2.57 15.01 -1.93
CA ARG A 58 2.05 16.38 -1.90
C ARG A 58 1.89 16.94 -3.32
N PRO A 59 0.66 17.26 -3.76
CA PRO A 59 0.46 17.95 -5.03
C PRO A 59 1.09 19.35 -5.02
N VAL A 60 1.49 19.84 -6.17
CA VAL A 60 2.03 21.18 -6.33
C VAL A 60 0.97 22.21 -5.87
N GLY A 61 1.36 23.13 -5.00
CA GLY A 61 0.46 24.15 -4.43
C GLY A 61 -0.43 23.66 -3.28
N ALA A 62 -0.32 22.41 -2.87
CA ALA A 62 -1.01 21.89 -1.69
C ALA A 62 -0.11 21.98 -0.45
N THR A 63 -0.72 22.19 0.72
CA THR A 63 -0.02 22.18 2.01
C THR A 63 0.01 20.79 2.65
N ARG A 64 -0.79 19.85 2.16
CA ARG A 64 -0.89 18.48 2.68
C ARG A 64 -0.60 17.48 1.60
N GLY A 65 -0.05 16.34 2.01
CA GLY A 65 0.08 15.18 1.16
C GLY A 65 -1.22 14.41 0.99
N GLU A 66 -1.22 13.50 0.02
CA GLU A 66 -2.32 12.57 -0.25
C GLU A 66 -1.96 11.16 0.17
N SER A 67 -2.97 10.39 0.58
CA SER A 67 -2.77 8.99 0.93
C SER A 67 -2.48 8.14 -0.31
N ASP A 68 -1.56 7.20 -0.20
CA ASP A 68 -1.34 6.16 -1.22
C ASP A 68 -2.61 5.32 -1.48
N LEU A 69 -3.58 5.36 -0.55
CA LEU A 69 -4.87 4.69 -0.70
C LEU A 69 -5.88 5.46 -1.55
N THR A 70 -5.66 6.75 -1.81
CA THR A 70 -6.61 7.60 -2.55
C THR A 70 -7.04 6.99 -3.90
N PRO A 71 -6.14 6.51 -4.76
CA PRO A 71 -6.54 5.88 -6.02
C PRO A 71 -7.20 4.51 -5.85
N ILE A 72 -7.02 3.86 -4.70
CA ILE A 72 -7.52 2.50 -4.43
C ILE A 72 -8.94 2.53 -3.88
N LEU A 73 -9.29 3.51 -3.04
CA LEU A 73 -10.54 3.56 -2.27
C LEU A 73 -11.80 3.37 -3.14
N PRO A 74 -11.97 4.04 -4.30
CA PRO A 74 -13.16 3.86 -5.13
C PRO A 74 -13.30 2.42 -5.65
N TRP A 75 -12.18 1.78 -5.99
CA TRP A 75 -12.16 0.41 -6.49
C TRP A 75 -12.38 -0.61 -5.38
N ALA A 76 -11.80 -0.39 -4.21
CA ALA A 76 -12.03 -1.23 -3.02
C ALA A 76 -13.51 -1.19 -2.58
N GLN A 77 -14.15 -0.01 -2.63
CA GLN A 77 -15.58 0.13 -2.34
C GLN A 77 -16.45 -0.62 -3.37
N ARG A 78 -16.12 -0.50 -4.65
CA ARG A 78 -16.83 -1.25 -5.73
C ARG A 78 -16.65 -2.75 -5.57
N TYR A 79 -15.45 -3.22 -5.22
CA TYR A 79 -15.19 -4.63 -4.99
C TYR A 79 -15.96 -5.16 -3.77
N ALA A 80 -15.97 -4.40 -2.68
CA ALA A 80 -16.75 -4.76 -1.49
C ALA A 80 -18.25 -4.83 -1.77
N GLN A 81 -18.78 -3.89 -2.58
CA GLN A 81 -20.18 -3.92 -3.00
C GLN A 81 -20.46 -5.11 -3.92
N TRP A 82 -19.60 -5.36 -4.90
CA TRP A 82 -19.70 -6.52 -5.77
C TRP A 82 -19.74 -7.85 -5.00
N LEU A 83 -18.88 -8.01 -3.98
CA LEU A 83 -18.92 -9.19 -3.12
C LEU A 83 -20.26 -9.35 -2.39
N LYS A 84 -20.81 -8.25 -1.83
CA LYS A 84 -22.14 -8.27 -1.18
C LYS A 84 -23.24 -8.67 -2.15
N ASP A 85 -23.23 -8.11 -3.35
CA ASP A 85 -24.22 -8.40 -4.39
C ASP A 85 -24.10 -9.86 -4.85
N ARG A 86 -22.88 -10.41 -4.95
CA ARG A 86 -22.66 -11.83 -5.28
C ARG A 86 -23.21 -12.77 -4.21
N VAL A 87 -22.98 -12.47 -2.93
CA VAL A 87 -23.55 -13.25 -1.82
C VAL A 87 -25.08 -13.19 -1.85
N ARG A 88 -25.65 -12.00 -1.99
CA ARG A 88 -27.10 -11.81 -2.09
C ARG A 88 -27.68 -12.55 -3.31
N PHE A 89 -26.99 -12.48 -4.44
CA PHE A 89 -27.38 -13.15 -5.66
C PHE A 89 -27.38 -14.67 -5.51
N ASN A 90 -26.34 -15.24 -4.91
CA ASN A 90 -26.28 -16.67 -4.63
C ASN A 90 -27.36 -17.12 -3.65
N ALA A 91 -27.69 -16.31 -2.63
CA ALA A 91 -28.80 -16.58 -1.72
C ALA A 91 -30.13 -16.60 -2.49
N ILE A 92 -30.39 -15.58 -3.33
CA ILE A 92 -31.59 -15.54 -4.15
C ILE A 92 -31.68 -16.76 -5.08
N ARG A 93 -30.57 -17.18 -5.71
CA ARG A 93 -30.55 -18.40 -6.54
C ARG A 93 -30.83 -19.66 -5.74
N SER A 94 -30.36 -19.73 -4.51
CA SER A 94 -30.62 -20.86 -3.60
C SER A 94 -32.07 -20.90 -3.15
N ASP A 95 -32.63 -19.72 -2.86
CA ASP A 95 -34.01 -19.59 -2.36
C ASP A 95 -35.07 -19.58 -3.48
N MET A 96 -34.67 -19.22 -4.71
CA MET A 96 -35.55 -19.17 -5.87
C MET A 96 -35.67 -20.55 -6.55
N ALA A 97 -36.29 -21.48 -5.87
CA ALA A 97 -37.13 -22.43 -6.55
C ALA A 97 -38.51 -21.79 -6.76
N VAL A 98 -38.59 -20.70 -7.58
CA VAL A 98 -39.89 -20.19 -7.99
C VAL A 98 -40.48 -21.19 -8.96
N ALA A 99 -41.44 -21.96 -8.48
CA ALA A 99 -42.25 -22.79 -9.34
C ALA A 99 -43.31 -21.93 -10.03
N TRP A 100 -43.21 -21.81 -11.32
CA TRP A 100 -44.27 -21.19 -12.12
C TRP A 100 -45.23 -22.28 -12.54
N ILE A 101 -46.46 -22.23 -11.97
CA ILE A 101 -47.50 -23.23 -12.21
C ILE A 101 -48.53 -22.62 -13.16
N LYS A 102 -48.64 -23.21 -14.33
CA LYS A 102 -49.62 -22.83 -15.35
C LYS A 102 -50.81 -23.79 -15.29
N VAL A 103 -51.98 -23.28 -15.04
CA VAL A 103 -53.24 -24.05 -14.96
C VAL A 103 -54.27 -23.53 -15.98
N GLN A 104 -55.27 -24.36 -16.33
CA GLN A 104 -56.14 -24.09 -17.45
C GLN A 104 -57.29 -23.13 -17.13
N ASP A 105 -57.72 -23.00 -15.88
CA ASP A 105 -58.84 -22.17 -15.53
C ASP A 105 -58.67 -21.42 -14.17
N GLU A 106 -59.52 -20.40 -13.93
CA GLU A 106 -59.46 -19.50 -12.79
C GLU A 106 -59.83 -20.21 -11.47
N THR A 107 -60.66 -21.22 -11.51
CA THR A 107 -61.01 -22.07 -10.34
C THR A 107 -59.85 -22.93 -9.93
N ALA A 108 -59.06 -23.45 -10.86
CA ALA A 108 -57.83 -24.18 -10.60
C ALA A 108 -56.74 -23.28 -10.00
N ILE A 109 -56.63 -22.00 -10.44
CA ILE A 109 -55.73 -21.01 -9.84
C ILE A 109 -56.07 -20.81 -8.36
N SER A 110 -57.33 -20.60 -8.03
CA SER A 110 -57.77 -20.35 -6.63
C SER A 110 -57.53 -21.56 -5.74
N ARG A 111 -57.78 -22.77 -6.22
CA ARG A 111 -57.51 -24.02 -5.52
C ARG A 111 -56.04 -24.22 -5.26
N LYS A 112 -55.20 -24.00 -6.24
CA LYS A 112 -53.72 -24.14 -6.12
C LYS A 112 -53.12 -23.06 -5.23
N ARG A 113 -53.67 -21.86 -5.23
CA ARG A 113 -53.27 -20.81 -4.25
C ARG A 113 -53.51 -21.24 -2.82
N MET A 114 -54.67 -21.84 -2.49
CA MET A 114 -54.95 -22.35 -1.15
C MET A 114 -54.04 -23.53 -0.76
N GLU A 115 -53.81 -24.44 -1.69
CA GLU A 115 -52.95 -25.61 -1.48
C GLU A 115 -51.49 -25.20 -1.15
N TYR A 116 -50.90 -24.27 -1.95
CA TYR A 116 -49.55 -23.82 -1.73
C TYR A 116 -49.39 -22.74 -0.65
N ALA A 117 -50.45 -22.06 -0.25
CA ALA A 117 -50.43 -21.23 0.95
C ALA A 117 -50.32 -22.06 2.22
N ALA A 118 -50.92 -23.27 2.23
CA ALA A 118 -50.81 -24.19 3.35
C ALA A 118 -49.49 -24.99 3.38
N ASN A 119 -48.97 -25.37 2.21
CA ASN A 119 -47.74 -26.15 2.04
C ASN A 119 -46.89 -25.54 0.94
N PRO A 120 -46.09 -24.52 1.22
CA PRO A 120 -45.21 -23.93 0.22
C PRO A 120 -44.18 -24.96 -0.26
N PRO A 121 -43.89 -25.02 -1.57
CA PRO A 121 -42.89 -25.92 -2.10
C PRO A 121 -41.53 -25.59 -1.53
N THR A 122 -40.95 -26.55 -0.78
CA THR A 122 -39.57 -26.48 -0.29
C THR A 122 -38.67 -27.29 -1.22
N GLY A 123 -37.42 -26.89 -1.35
CA GLY A 123 -36.46 -27.58 -2.22
C GLY A 123 -36.39 -29.09 -1.93
N GLY A 124 -36.51 -29.89 -2.97
CA GLY A 124 -36.50 -31.38 -2.88
C GLY A 124 -37.87 -32.04 -2.89
N ASN A 125 -38.98 -31.31 -2.98
CA ASN A 125 -40.30 -31.89 -3.10
C ASN A 125 -40.55 -32.45 -4.53
N ILE A 126 -41.16 -33.63 -4.61
CA ILE A 126 -41.59 -34.22 -5.86
C ILE A 126 -42.99 -33.64 -6.19
N PHE A 127 -43.12 -33.01 -7.31
CA PHE A 127 -44.40 -32.50 -7.81
C PHE A 127 -45.00 -33.53 -8.76
N ILE A 128 -46.24 -33.92 -8.50
CA ILE A 128 -47.05 -34.76 -9.41
C ILE A 128 -48.07 -33.84 -10.04
N THR A 129 -47.98 -33.62 -11.35
CA THR A 129 -48.90 -32.77 -12.12
C THR A 129 -49.93 -33.59 -12.85
N GLY A 130 -51.16 -33.04 -12.92
CA GLY A 130 -52.25 -33.62 -13.71
C GLY A 130 -52.23 -33.14 -15.19
N PRO A 131 -53.04 -33.77 -16.04
CA PRO A 131 -53.16 -33.31 -17.43
C PRO A 131 -53.64 -31.85 -17.47
N GLY A 132 -52.87 -31.00 -18.07
CA GLY A 132 -53.14 -29.57 -18.19
C GLY A 132 -52.43 -28.68 -17.16
N GLU A 133 -51.59 -29.23 -16.31
CA GLU A 133 -50.71 -28.48 -15.41
C GLU A 133 -49.25 -28.56 -15.91
N GLU A 134 -48.64 -27.44 -16.12
CA GLU A 134 -47.23 -27.31 -16.48
C GLU A 134 -46.50 -26.61 -15.33
N ILE A 135 -45.55 -27.31 -14.71
CA ILE A 135 -44.65 -26.71 -13.72
C ILE A 135 -43.32 -26.42 -14.39
N SER A 136 -42.99 -25.16 -14.52
CA SER A 136 -41.67 -24.73 -14.98
C SER A 136 -40.93 -24.03 -13.85
N PHE A 137 -39.68 -24.31 -13.72
CA PHE A 137 -38.76 -23.54 -12.88
C PHE A 137 -37.98 -22.61 -13.81
N PRO A 138 -38.46 -21.39 -14.04
CA PRO A 138 -37.69 -20.45 -14.80
C PRO A 138 -36.42 -20.18 -14.00
N ALA A 139 -35.36 -20.89 -14.35
CA ALA A 139 -34.05 -20.46 -13.94
C ALA A 139 -33.92 -19.01 -14.43
N ALA A 140 -33.86 -18.07 -13.51
CA ALA A 140 -33.48 -16.72 -13.89
C ALA A 140 -32.14 -16.92 -14.63
N ASN A 141 -32.15 -16.67 -15.93
CA ASN A 141 -31.00 -16.84 -16.79
C ASN A 141 -30.06 -15.64 -16.53
N ILE A 142 -29.68 -15.52 -15.25
CA ILE A 142 -28.73 -14.53 -14.79
C ILE A 142 -27.40 -15.21 -15.00
N ASP A 143 -26.77 -14.89 -16.11
CA ASP A 143 -25.48 -15.42 -16.48
C ASP A 143 -24.45 -15.10 -15.40
N ALA A 144 -24.06 -16.11 -14.64
CA ALA A 144 -23.06 -16.01 -13.60
C ALA A 144 -21.65 -16.25 -14.15
N GLY A 145 -21.54 -16.53 -15.47
CA GLY A 145 -20.29 -16.84 -16.13
C GLY A 145 -19.27 -15.69 -16.05
N ASP A 146 -19.77 -14.46 -16.18
CA ASP A 146 -18.91 -13.25 -16.18
C ASP A 146 -18.46 -12.78 -14.81
N ALA A 147 -18.91 -13.43 -13.75
CA ALA A 147 -18.57 -12.99 -12.40
C ALA A 147 -17.07 -13.13 -12.04
N SER A 148 -16.39 -14.11 -12.59
CA SER A 148 -14.95 -14.30 -12.34
C SER A 148 -14.11 -13.24 -13.04
N PRO A 149 -14.31 -12.93 -14.34
CA PRO A 149 -13.64 -11.82 -15.02
C PRO A 149 -13.90 -10.47 -14.37
N ASP A 150 -15.13 -10.17 -13.95
CA ASP A 150 -15.47 -8.89 -13.31
C ASP A 150 -14.75 -8.72 -11.96
N GLY A 151 -14.78 -9.76 -11.12
CA GLY A 151 -14.06 -9.75 -9.86
C GLY A 151 -12.55 -9.62 -10.05
N LEU A 152 -12.00 -10.24 -11.09
CA LEU A 152 -10.59 -10.12 -11.45
C LEU A 152 -10.26 -8.69 -11.92
N ALA A 153 -11.09 -8.08 -12.76
CA ALA A 153 -10.89 -6.72 -13.24
C ALA A 153 -10.88 -5.69 -12.08
N LEU A 154 -11.78 -5.85 -11.11
CA LEU A 154 -11.80 -5.00 -9.91
C LEU A 154 -10.53 -5.18 -9.06
N ARG A 155 -10.06 -6.41 -8.87
CA ARG A 155 -8.80 -6.69 -8.14
C ARG A 155 -7.57 -6.17 -8.88
N LEU A 156 -7.55 -6.25 -10.20
CA LEU A 156 -6.50 -5.66 -11.03
C LEU A 156 -6.45 -4.14 -10.87
N ALA A 157 -7.60 -3.46 -10.85
CA ALA A 157 -7.67 -2.03 -10.63
C ALA A 157 -7.15 -1.63 -9.23
N ILE A 158 -7.47 -2.42 -8.20
CA ILE A 158 -6.95 -2.23 -6.83
C ILE A 158 -5.43 -2.45 -6.82
N ALA A 159 -4.94 -3.54 -7.39
CA ALA A 159 -3.53 -3.88 -7.45
C ALA A 159 -2.70 -2.80 -8.18
N ALA A 160 -3.20 -2.33 -9.33
CA ALA A 160 -2.58 -1.25 -10.10
C ALA A 160 -2.54 0.07 -9.32
N GLY A 161 -3.65 0.44 -8.66
CA GLY A 161 -3.70 1.64 -7.82
C GLY A 161 -2.77 1.59 -6.60
N ALA A 162 -2.51 0.38 -6.08
CA ALA A 162 -1.60 0.14 -4.96
C ALA A 162 -0.13 -0.04 -5.38
N ASN A 163 0.18 -0.07 -6.66
CA ASN A 163 1.50 -0.45 -7.20
C ASN A 163 1.99 -1.82 -6.70
N ILE A 164 1.08 -2.78 -6.54
CA ILE A 164 1.40 -4.16 -6.12
C ILE A 164 0.96 -5.14 -7.20
N PRO A 165 1.71 -6.24 -7.40
CA PRO A 165 1.30 -7.28 -8.33
C PRO A 165 0.08 -8.05 -7.78
N LEU A 166 -0.77 -8.53 -8.69
CA LEU A 166 -2.02 -9.20 -8.34
C LEU A 166 -1.83 -10.45 -7.46
N HIS A 167 -0.71 -11.17 -7.62
CA HIS A 167 -0.42 -12.35 -6.81
C HIS A 167 -0.22 -12.03 -5.31
N TYR A 168 0.09 -10.78 -4.94
CA TYR A 168 0.11 -10.35 -3.54
C TYR A 168 -1.30 -10.26 -2.93
N LEU A 169 -2.34 -10.16 -3.77
CA LEU A 169 -3.75 -10.21 -3.36
C LEU A 169 -4.34 -11.63 -3.36
N GLY A 170 -3.49 -12.66 -3.35
CA GLY A 170 -3.90 -14.05 -3.26
C GLY A 170 -4.21 -14.73 -4.60
N GLU A 171 -3.92 -14.10 -5.74
CA GLU A 171 -4.13 -14.64 -7.08
C GLU A 171 -2.85 -15.29 -7.61
N GLY A 172 -2.55 -16.48 -7.10
CA GLY A 172 -1.32 -17.21 -7.49
C GLY A 172 -1.39 -18.01 -8.79
N ALA A 173 -2.60 -18.21 -9.34
CA ALA A 173 -2.79 -19.12 -10.48
C ALA A 173 -2.25 -18.59 -11.82
N SER A 174 -2.01 -17.29 -11.94
CA SER A 174 -1.61 -16.63 -13.21
C SER A 174 -0.12 -16.35 -13.33
N ALA A 175 0.69 -16.63 -12.32
CA ALA A 175 2.11 -16.27 -12.32
C ALA A 175 3.02 -17.48 -12.04
N THR A 176 3.98 -17.74 -12.93
CA THR A 176 5.09 -18.62 -12.63
C THR A 176 6.04 -17.94 -11.63
N ARG A 177 6.93 -18.73 -10.97
CA ARG A 177 7.88 -18.19 -10.00
C ARG A 177 8.75 -17.07 -10.59
N SER A 178 9.22 -17.22 -11.84
CA SER A 178 10.02 -16.22 -12.53
C SER A 178 9.22 -14.95 -12.83
N THR A 179 8.01 -15.12 -13.39
CA THR A 179 7.12 -13.99 -13.69
C THR A 179 6.73 -13.24 -12.41
N ALA A 180 6.43 -13.95 -11.32
CA ALA A 180 6.11 -13.33 -10.04
C ALA A 180 7.28 -12.52 -9.45
N ALA A 181 8.53 -13.00 -9.64
CA ALA A 181 9.72 -12.28 -9.21
C ALA A 181 9.90 -10.96 -9.98
N GLU A 182 9.77 -10.99 -11.31
CA GLU A 182 9.89 -9.82 -12.17
C GLU A 182 8.76 -8.80 -11.92
N MET A 183 7.52 -9.26 -11.76
CA MET A 183 6.38 -8.38 -11.44
C MET A 183 6.52 -7.67 -10.10
N GLY A 184 7.34 -8.16 -9.18
CA GLY A 184 7.62 -7.54 -7.89
C GLY A 184 8.58 -6.35 -7.94
N ASP A 185 9.39 -6.21 -9.00
CA ASP A 185 10.44 -5.17 -9.09
C ASP A 185 9.91 -3.73 -9.06
N PRO A 186 8.85 -3.35 -9.80
CA PRO A 186 8.29 -2.01 -9.71
C PRO A 186 7.79 -1.68 -8.30
N THR A 187 7.19 -2.66 -7.64
CA THR A 187 6.70 -2.53 -6.26
C THR A 187 7.86 -2.29 -5.29
N ARG A 188 8.94 -3.06 -5.39
CA ARG A 188 10.15 -2.87 -4.56
C ARG A 188 10.77 -1.49 -4.77
N ARG A 189 10.85 -1.03 -6.02
CA ARG A 189 11.36 0.33 -6.33
C ARG A 189 10.48 1.41 -5.71
N HIS A 190 9.15 1.26 -5.77
CA HIS A 190 8.22 2.19 -5.15
C HIS A 190 8.43 2.25 -3.64
N TYR A 191 8.49 1.11 -2.94
CA TYR A 191 8.72 1.07 -1.51
C TYR A 191 10.12 1.55 -1.11
N ARG A 192 11.14 1.30 -1.93
CA ARG A 192 12.48 1.84 -1.70
C ARG A 192 12.51 3.37 -1.79
N MET A 193 11.82 3.96 -2.76
CA MET A 193 11.68 5.42 -2.83
C MET A 193 10.99 5.97 -1.59
N ARG A 194 9.91 5.33 -1.15
CA ARG A 194 9.22 5.70 0.08
C ARG A 194 10.11 5.60 1.33
N GLN A 195 10.92 4.56 1.39
CA GLN A 195 11.89 4.35 2.46
C GLN A 195 12.96 5.47 2.49
N LEU A 196 13.45 5.90 1.32
CA LEU A 196 14.40 7.01 1.20
C LEU A 196 13.78 8.35 1.63
N GLU A 197 12.51 8.61 1.31
CA GLU A 197 11.78 9.80 1.80
C GLU A 197 11.73 9.83 3.32
N PHE A 198 11.37 8.69 3.96
CA PHE A 198 11.37 8.59 5.42
C PHE A 198 12.76 8.71 6.03
N ALA A 199 13.78 8.11 5.44
CA ALA A 199 15.16 8.23 5.89
C ALA A 199 15.64 9.69 5.84
N THR A 200 15.30 10.41 4.78
CA THR A 200 15.61 11.83 4.64
C THR A 200 14.92 12.66 5.72
N PHE A 201 13.64 12.40 5.97
CA PHE A 201 12.92 13.08 7.05
C PHE A 201 13.49 12.79 8.44
N LEU A 202 13.86 11.54 8.74
CA LEU A 202 14.49 11.17 10.01
C LEU A 202 15.84 11.86 10.19
N ARG A 203 16.63 11.98 9.12
CA ARG A 203 17.89 12.73 9.13
C ARG A 203 17.64 14.21 9.40
N GLU A 204 16.66 14.82 8.76
CA GLU A 204 16.27 16.21 8.98
C GLU A 204 15.80 16.44 10.42
N LEU A 205 14.97 15.54 10.95
CA LEU A 205 14.51 15.57 12.35
C LEU A 205 15.70 15.56 13.32
N ALA A 206 16.62 14.62 13.14
CA ALA A 206 17.79 14.50 14.00
C ALA A 206 18.75 15.71 13.87
N THR A 207 18.97 16.19 12.66
CA THR A 207 19.78 17.38 12.39
C THR A 207 19.17 18.63 13.01
N THR A 208 17.85 18.80 12.89
CA THR A 208 17.11 19.91 13.51
C THR A 208 17.24 19.85 15.04
N ALA A 209 17.06 18.68 15.64
CA ALA A 209 17.24 18.50 17.09
C ALA A 209 18.65 18.82 17.53
N TRP A 210 19.67 18.42 16.77
CA TRP A 210 21.08 18.74 17.02
C TRP A 210 21.34 20.25 16.98
N HIS A 211 20.92 20.94 15.92
CA HIS A 211 21.10 22.39 15.79
C HIS A 211 20.44 23.15 16.93
N ARG A 212 19.22 22.77 17.31
CA ARG A 212 18.50 23.37 18.44
C ARG A 212 19.21 23.15 19.76
N ARG A 213 19.72 21.93 20.00
CA ARG A 213 20.54 21.63 21.18
C ARG A 213 21.78 22.51 21.23
N CYS A 214 22.51 22.64 20.12
CA CYS A 214 23.69 23.50 20.03
C CYS A 214 23.34 24.97 20.33
N ALA A 215 22.21 25.48 19.81
CA ALA A 215 21.75 26.84 20.07
C ALA A 215 21.40 27.07 21.55
N ILE A 216 20.71 26.13 22.21
CA ILE A 216 20.39 26.20 23.64
C ILE A 216 21.69 26.19 24.50
N LEU A 217 22.63 25.32 24.16
CA LEU A 217 23.91 25.19 24.87
C LEU A 217 24.94 26.27 24.48
N ARG A 218 24.59 27.16 23.54
CA ARG A 218 25.47 28.20 22.98
C ARG A 218 26.80 27.64 22.45
N THR A 219 26.76 26.42 21.91
CA THR A 219 27.90 25.79 21.27
C THR A 219 27.85 26.01 19.76
N ARG A 220 29.01 26.09 19.10
CA ARG A 220 29.07 26.18 17.64
C ARG A 220 28.58 24.87 17.03
N PRO A 221 27.57 24.90 16.15
CA PRO A 221 27.14 23.69 15.49
C PRO A 221 28.23 23.20 14.53
N VAL A 222 28.66 21.96 14.72
CA VAL A 222 29.47 21.22 13.74
C VAL A 222 28.53 20.28 13.03
N ASP A 223 28.75 20.04 11.74
CA ASP A 223 27.94 19.05 11.01
C ASP A 223 28.01 17.70 11.72
N PRO A 224 26.89 17.19 12.22
CA PRO A 224 26.90 15.94 12.99
C PRO A 224 27.07 14.70 12.12
N ALA A 225 27.17 14.84 10.79
CA ALA A 225 27.26 13.74 9.81
C ALA A 225 26.22 12.61 10.06
N ILE A 226 24.99 13.02 10.40
CA ILE A 226 23.91 12.07 10.71
C ILE A 226 23.50 11.33 9.44
N THR A 227 23.57 10.01 9.49
CA THR A 227 23.05 9.12 8.44
C THR A 227 21.86 8.33 8.96
N ALA A 228 20.89 8.08 8.12
CA ALA A 228 19.77 7.20 8.42
C ALA A 228 19.97 5.91 7.61
N GLU A 229 20.21 4.81 8.29
CA GLU A 229 20.29 3.50 7.67
C GLU A 229 18.89 2.90 7.56
N THR A 230 18.60 2.32 6.41
CA THR A 230 17.32 1.68 6.13
C THR A 230 17.52 0.19 5.87
N PRO A 231 16.63 -0.68 6.39
CA PRO A 231 16.72 -2.10 6.10
C PRO A 231 16.58 -2.36 4.59
N ASP A 232 17.28 -3.36 4.10
CA ASP A 232 17.14 -3.78 2.71
C ASP A 232 15.79 -4.48 2.51
N ILE A 233 14.99 -3.95 1.58
CA ILE A 233 13.70 -4.51 1.19
C ILE A 233 13.79 -5.30 -0.11
N SER A 234 14.97 -5.35 -0.75
CA SER A 234 15.17 -6.19 -1.90
C SER A 234 15.10 -7.65 -1.47
N ARG A 235 14.31 -8.44 -2.17
CA ARG A 235 14.36 -9.89 -2.03
C ARG A 235 15.58 -10.38 -2.81
N GLU A 236 16.72 -10.19 -2.23
CA GLU A 236 17.93 -10.74 -2.81
C GLU A 236 17.82 -12.27 -2.72
N ASP A 237 17.84 -12.92 -3.86
CA ASP A 237 18.09 -14.34 -3.93
C ASP A 237 19.56 -14.51 -3.47
N ASN A 238 19.75 -14.82 -2.19
CA ASN A 238 21.09 -14.94 -1.60
C ASN A 238 21.98 -15.87 -2.43
N GLN A 239 21.39 -16.81 -3.16
CA GLN A 239 22.10 -17.70 -4.07
C GLN A 239 22.57 -16.95 -5.34
N ALA A 240 21.72 -16.11 -5.92
CA ALA A 240 22.07 -15.31 -7.10
C ALA A 240 23.10 -14.24 -6.74
N LEU A 241 23.00 -13.61 -5.57
CA LEU A 241 23.98 -12.67 -5.05
C LEU A 241 25.33 -13.34 -4.75
N ALA A 242 25.34 -14.48 -4.08
CA ALA A 242 26.55 -15.23 -3.81
C ALA A 242 27.24 -15.64 -5.14
N GLN A 243 26.46 -16.02 -6.15
CA GLN A 243 26.97 -16.41 -7.46
C GLN A 243 27.49 -15.19 -8.25
N SER A 244 26.80 -14.06 -8.18
CA SER A 244 27.23 -12.78 -8.74
C SER A 244 28.49 -12.26 -8.05
N ALA A 245 28.53 -12.29 -6.71
CA ALA A 245 29.69 -11.89 -5.94
C ALA A 245 30.92 -12.76 -6.27
N HIS A 246 30.74 -14.08 -6.39
CA HIS A 246 31.84 -14.97 -6.80
C HIS A 246 32.38 -14.62 -8.19
N THR A 247 31.50 -14.42 -9.17
CA THR A 247 31.87 -14.06 -10.55
C THR A 247 32.58 -12.71 -10.60
N ILE A 248 32.12 -11.73 -9.85
CA ILE A 248 32.69 -10.38 -9.76
C ILE A 248 34.07 -10.42 -9.09
N VAL A 249 34.22 -11.15 -7.99
CA VAL A 249 35.53 -11.31 -7.31
C VAL A 249 36.55 -11.97 -8.24
N GLN A 250 36.14 -12.97 -9.03
CA GLN A 250 37.02 -13.54 -10.07
C GLN A 250 37.41 -12.53 -11.14
N ALA A 251 36.46 -11.71 -11.61
CA ALA A 251 36.74 -10.64 -12.57
C ALA A 251 37.72 -9.62 -12.00
N PHE A 252 37.56 -9.21 -10.74
CA PHE A 252 38.47 -8.28 -10.08
C PHE A 252 39.88 -8.88 -9.85
N ALA A 253 40.00 -10.18 -9.57
CA ALA A 253 41.27 -10.86 -9.50
C ALA A 253 42.02 -10.79 -10.84
N ILE A 254 41.34 -11.00 -11.96
CA ILE A 254 41.91 -10.87 -13.30
C ILE A 254 42.30 -9.41 -13.59
N MET A 255 41.43 -8.44 -13.25
CA MET A 255 41.74 -7.01 -13.44
C MET A 255 42.95 -6.57 -12.62
N LYS A 256 43.11 -7.09 -11.41
CA LYS A 256 44.32 -6.85 -10.58
C LYS A 256 45.57 -7.45 -11.20
N GLN A 257 45.48 -8.70 -11.67
CA GLN A 257 46.64 -9.34 -12.37
C GLN A 257 47.11 -8.55 -13.58
N ASN A 258 46.14 -7.90 -14.28
CA ASN A 258 46.47 -7.06 -15.43
C ASN A 258 46.86 -5.62 -15.04
N GLY A 259 46.91 -5.28 -13.74
CA GLY A 259 47.25 -3.94 -13.29
C GLY A 259 46.20 -2.85 -13.55
N TRP A 260 44.95 -3.24 -13.83
CA TRP A 260 43.88 -2.29 -14.15
C TRP A 260 43.19 -1.69 -12.92
N ILE A 261 43.24 -2.38 -11.79
CA ILE A 261 42.69 -1.91 -10.51
C ILE A 261 43.66 -2.21 -9.38
N ASP A 262 43.64 -1.38 -8.33
CA ASP A 262 44.34 -1.59 -7.07
C ASP A 262 43.50 -2.39 -6.05
N ASP A 263 44.13 -2.88 -4.99
CA ASP A 263 43.48 -3.67 -3.95
C ASP A 263 42.36 -2.92 -3.26
N ARG A 264 42.54 -1.63 -3.01
CA ARG A 264 41.56 -0.79 -2.37
C ARG A 264 40.28 -0.68 -3.18
N THR A 265 40.43 -0.43 -4.48
CA THR A 265 39.30 -0.35 -5.42
C THR A 265 38.62 -1.71 -5.57
N ALA A 266 39.39 -2.80 -5.67
CA ALA A 266 38.84 -4.14 -5.77
C ALA A 266 37.99 -4.52 -4.54
N ILE A 267 38.49 -4.26 -3.33
CA ILE A 267 37.78 -4.52 -2.07
C ILE A 267 36.51 -3.66 -2.01
N SER A 268 36.60 -2.37 -2.23
CA SER A 268 35.46 -1.45 -2.18
C SER A 268 34.32 -1.88 -3.15
N LEU A 269 34.68 -2.22 -4.39
CA LEU A 269 33.74 -2.68 -5.39
C LEU A 269 33.16 -4.06 -5.06
N ALA A 270 33.97 -5.01 -4.60
CA ALA A 270 33.51 -6.35 -4.23
C ALA A 270 32.45 -6.31 -3.13
N PHE A 271 32.68 -5.54 -2.06
CA PHE A 271 31.72 -5.39 -0.97
C PHE A 271 30.47 -4.60 -1.40
N LYS A 272 30.63 -3.57 -2.25
CA LYS A 272 29.50 -2.84 -2.82
C LYS A 272 28.59 -3.76 -3.65
N PHE A 273 29.14 -4.71 -4.40
CA PHE A 273 28.36 -5.71 -5.14
C PHE A 273 27.80 -6.81 -4.22
N ALA A 274 28.38 -7.05 -3.06
CA ALA A 274 27.80 -7.90 -2.01
C ALA A 274 26.70 -7.20 -1.20
N GLY A 275 26.35 -5.94 -1.54
CA GLY A 275 25.32 -5.18 -0.83
C GLY A 275 25.83 -4.46 0.41
N GLU A 276 27.13 -4.51 0.71
CA GLU A 276 27.74 -3.86 1.86
C GLU A 276 28.57 -2.64 1.44
N ILE A 277 28.40 -1.53 2.16
CA ILE A 277 29.24 -0.33 2.01
C ILE A 277 30.22 -0.30 3.17
N LEU A 278 31.48 -0.59 2.88
CA LEU A 278 32.54 -0.51 3.89
C LEU A 278 32.97 0.93 4.14
N SER A 279 33.19 1.28 5.41
CA SER A 279 33.85 2.53 5.76
C SER A 279 35.34 2.49 5.36
N GLU A 280 35.93 3.67 5.17
CA GLU A 280 37.37 3.78 4.84
C GLU A 280 38.27 3.12 5.87
N GLU A 281 37.85 3.16 7.14
CA GLU A 281 38.58 2.51 8.25
C GLU A 281 38.61 0.98 8.12
N HIS A 282 37.46 0.38 7.76
CA HIS A 282 37.37 -1.06 7.53
C HIS A 282 38.18 -1.51 6.32
N ILE A 283 38.16 -0.74 5.21
CA ILE A 283 39.01 -1.03 4.03
C ILE A 283 40.47 -1.02 4.41
N ASN A 284 40.94 -0.03 5.19
CA ASN A 284 42.33 0.05 5.67
C ASN A 284 42.69 -1.12 6.58
N GLN A 285 41.77 -1.56 7.46
CA GLN A 285 42.00 -2.75 8.32
C GLN A 285 42.15 -4.04 7.52
N ILE A 286 41.34 -4.20 6.44
CA ILE A 286 41.45 -5.38 5.56
C ILE A 286 42.78 -5.39 4.83
N LEU A 287 43.21 -4.24 4.29
CA LEU A 287 44.49 -4.09 3.60
C LEU A 287 45.70 -4.37 4.51
N GLN A 288 45.63 -3.97 5.77
CA GLN A 288 46.68 -4.25 6.78
C GLN A 288 46.75 -5.72 7.20
N LYS A 289 45.67 -6.47 7.12
CA LYS A 289 45.62 -7.90 7.47
C LYS A 289 45.96 -8.82 6.30
N GLY A 290 45.86 -8.33 5.06
CA GLY A 290 46.06 -9.09 3.84
C GLY A 290 47.46 -8.92 3.20
N GLY A 291 48.35 -8.06 3.76
CA GLY A 291 49.74 -7.92 3.40
C GLY A 291 50.62 -8.63 4.45
#